data_45e7176b6d234ef9ce09ce13f051a552
#
_entry.id   45e7176b6d234ef9ce09ce13f051a552
#
_cell.length_a   1.000
_cell.length_b   1.000
_cell.length_c   1.000
_cell.angle_alpha   90.00
_cell.angle_beta   90.00
_cell.angle_gamma   90.00
#
_symmetry.space_group_name_H-M   'P 1'
#
loop_
_entity.id
_entity.type
_entity.pdbx_description
1 polymer ?
#
loop_
_entity_poly.entity_id
_entity_poly.type
_entity_poly.pdbx_seq_one_letter_code
_entity_poly.pdbx_strand_id
1 'polypeptide(L)'
;MKVDVNKFLKPCSCGRKHEIIVDDIIIESGAVSRLPEILARDAYKNFQNIVMICDENTYEAAGKTVERLVPGLKKAVLDPENLHANEHGVEAAQKYLDQMGELDLMIAVGSGTIHDISRYHAYEKKFLSSPYRRRPVWTVLYPQ
;
A
#
# COMPACT_ATOMS: atom_id res chain seq x y z
N MET A 1 -18.00 3.73 -4.98
CA MET A 1 -18.41 2.38 -5.46
C MET A 1 -17.49 1.35 -4.84
N LYS A 2 -18.04 0.35 -4.16
CA LYS A 2 -17.26 -0.80 -3.66
C LYS A 2 -17.38 -1.93 -4.70
N VAL A 3 -16.26 -2.46 -5.15
CA VAL A 3 -16.24 -3.59 -6.08
C VAL A 3 -16.38 -4.88 -5.30
N ASP A 4 -17.32 -5.73 -5.70
CA ASP A 4 -17.48 -7.07 -5.14
C ASP A 4 -16.40 -8.01 -5.72
N VAL A 5 -15.35 -8.24 -4.93
CA VAL A 5 -14.22 -9.08 -5.34
C VAL A 5 -14.59 -10.57 -5.48
N ASN A 6 -15.68 -11.02 -4.83
CA ASN A 6 -16.12 -12.40 -4.93
C ASN A 6 -16.57 -12.80 -6.35
N LYS A 7 -16.95 -11.81 -7.16
CA LYS A 7 -17.29 -12.04 -8.58
C LYS A 7 -16.13 -12.63 -9.39
N PHE A 8 -14.90 -12.43 -8.93
CA PHE A 8 -13.68 -12.92 -9.60
C PHE A 8 -13.21 -14.29 -9.09
N LEU A 9 -13.87 -14.86 -8.06
CA LEU A 9 -13.55 -16.19 -7.51
C LEU A 9 -14.21 -17.35 -8.27
N LYS A 10 -14.79 -17.09 -9.44
CA LYS A 10 -15.39 -18.13 -10.28
C LYS A 10 -14.32 -19.07 -10.85
N PRO A 11 -14.69 -20.34 -11.14
CA PRO A 11 -13.81 -21.25 -11.85
C PRO A 11 -13.31 -20.62 -13.15
N CYS A 12 -12.01 -20.64 -13.38
CA CYS A 12 -11.41 -20.10 -14.59
C CYS A 12 -11.30 -21.19 -15.67
N SER A 13 -11.53 -20.82 -16.93
CA SER A 13 -11.36 -21.70 -18.08
C SER A 13 -9.93 -22.21 -18.26
N CYS A 14 -8.92 -21.58 -17.60
CA CYS A 14 -7.53 -22.02 -17.60
C CYS A 14 -7.29 -23.27 -16.72
N GLY A 15 -8.29 -23.78 -15.99
CA GLY A 15 -8.18 -24.93 -15.11
C GLY A 15 -7.42 -24.69 -13.80
N ARG A 16 -6.94 -23.46 -13.55
CA ARG A 16 -6.21 -23.12 -12.31
C ARG A 16 -7.14 -22.44 -11.31
N LYS A 17 -6.89 -22.69 -10.02
CA LYS A 17 -7.53 -21.94 -8.93
C LYS A 17 -6.81 -20.59 -8.79
N HIS A 18 -7.53 -19.51 -9.06
CA HIS A 18 -7.04 -18.15 -8.83
C HIS A 18 -7.44 -17.70 -7.42
N GLU A 19 -6.48 -17.10 -6.72
CA GLU A 19 -6.71 -16.47 -5.42
C GLU A 19 -6.72 -14.96 -5.59
N ILE A 20 -7.69 -14.29 -4.97
CA ILE A 20 -7.74 -12.83 -4.90
C ILE A 20 -7.22 -12.44 -3.53
N ILE A 21 -6.12 -11.66 -3.52
CA ILE A 21 -5.44 -11.20 -2.31
C ILE A 21 -5.90 -9.78 -1.91
N VAL A 22 -6.92 -9.26 -2.59
CA VAL A 22 -7.44 -7.91 -2.37
C VAL A 22 -8.71 -8.00 -1.54
N ASP A 23 -8.73 -7.35 -0.37
CA ASP A 23 -9.89 -7.37 0.51
C ASP A 23 -10.98 -6.40 0.05
N ASP A 24 -10.59 -5.19 -0.35
CA ASP A 24 -11.52 -4.16 -0.81
C ASP A 24 -10.96 -3.38 -2.01
N ILE A 25 -11.85 -3.00 -2.91
CA ILE A 25 -11.60 -2.02 -3.97
C ILE A 25 -12.66 -0.94 -3.84
N ILE A 26 -12.24 0.28 -3.52
CA ILE A 26 -13.13 1.43 -3.30
C ILE A 26 -12.78 2.50 -4.33
N ILE A 27 -13.72 2.82 -5.21
CA ILE A 27 -13.56 3.82 -6.27
C ILE A 27 -14.67 4.86 -6.09
N GLU A 28 -14.32 5.99 -5.47
CA GLU A 28 -15.25 7.10 -5.25
C GLU A 28 -14.47 8.37 -4.93
N SER A 29 -15.10 9.52 -5.14
CA SER A 29 -14.51 10.80 -4.72
C SER A 29 -14.30 10.80 -3.21
N GLY A 30 -13.10 11.18 -2.77
CA GLY A 30 -12.76 11.21 -1.35
C GLY A 30 -12.57 9.82 -0.71
N ALA A 31 -12.39 8.75 -1.48
CA ALA A 31 -12.17 7.39 -0.98
C ALA A 31 -11.07 7.30 0.09
N VAL A 32 -10.05 8.15 0.02
CA VAL A 32 -8.97 8.23 1.01
C VAL A 32 -9.47 8.52 2.42
N SER A 33 -10.59 9.22 2.58
CA SER A 33 -11.17 9.52 3.89
C SER A 33 -11.68 8.29 4.64
N ARG A 34 -11.84 7.16 3.94
CA ARG A 34 -12.23 5.88 4.55
C ARG A 34 -11.06 5.12 5.18
N LEU A 35 -9.84 5.61 5.01
CA LEU A 35 -8.64 4.94 5.51
C LEU A 35 -8.69 4.65 7.02
N PRO A 36 -9.11 5.58 7.91
CA PRO A 36 -9.22 5.28 9.34
C PRO A 36 -10.23 4.15 9.65
N GLU A 37 -11.37 4.12 8.98
CA GLU A 37 -12.38 3.06 9.11
C GLU A 37 -11.79 1.69 8.74
N ILE A 38 -11.00 1.67 7.67
CA ILE A 38 -10.37 0.44 7.18
C ILE A 38 -9.30 -0.03 8.16
N LEU A 39 -8.42 0.87 8.63
CA LEU A 39 -7.37 0.55 9.59
C LEU A 39 -7.92 0.11 10.96
N ALA A 40 -9.13 0.52 11.33
CA ALA A 40 -9.79 0.08 12.55
C ALA A 40 -10.34 -1.35 12.50
N ARG A 41 -10.33 -2.02 11.35
CA ARG A 41 -10.82 -3.40 11.21
C ARG A 41 -9.92 -4.39 11.93
N ASP A 42 -10.49 -5.53 12.34
CA ASP A 42 -9.77 -6.60 13.05
C ASP A 42 -8.49 -7.06 12.36
N ALA A 43 -8.45 -7.03 11.04
CA ALA A 43 -7.28 -7.40 10.25
C ALA A 43 -6.11 -6.41 10.38
N TYR A 44 -6.36 -5.16 10.75
CA TYR A 44 -5.36 -4.06 10.70
C TYR A 44 -5.19 -3.30 12.01
N LYS A 45 -6.16 -3.34 12.92
CA LYS A 45 -6.20 -2.53 14.16
C LYS A 45 -4.98 -2.70 15.08
N ASN A 46 -4.26 -3.80 14.94
CA ASN A 46 -3.08 -4.09 15.76
C ASN A 46 -1.77 -3.59 15.13
N PHE A 47 -1.79 -3.07 13.91
CA PHE A 47 -0.61 -2.50 13.28
C PHE A 47 -0.34 -1.10 13.82
N GLN A 48 0.87 -0.89 14.33
CA GLN A 48 1.29 0.37 14.95
C GLN A 48 2.38 1.07 14.15
N ASN A 49 3.25 0.29 13.48
CA ASN A 49 4.38 0.80 12.72
C ASN A 49 4.02 0.88 11.23
N ILE A 50 3.25 1.90 10.87
CA ILE A 50 2.76 2.09 9.51
C ILE A 50 3.70 3.03 8.76
N VAL A 51 4.07 2.65 7.53
CA VAL A 51 4.83 3.50 6.63
C VAL A 51 4.04 3.81 5.36
N MET A 52 4.11 5.05 4.90
CA MET A 52 3.66 5.48 3.59
C MET A 52 4.85 5.58 2.64
N ILE A 53 4.73 5.01 1.44
CA ILE A 53 5.64 5.25 0.32
C ILE A 53 4.90 6.04 -0.74
N CYS A 54 5.48 7.15 -1.17
CA CYS A 54 4.99 8.04 -2.22
C CYS A 54 6.17 8.74 -2.89
N ASP A 55 5.93 9.45 -3.95
CA ASP A 55 6.84 10.47 -4.47
C ASP A 55 6.37 11.88 -4.09
N GLU A 56 7.16 12.92 -4.36
CA GLU A 56 6.81 14.29 -4.01
C GLU A 56 5.49 14.75 -4.64
N ASN A 57 5.22 14.36 -5.89
CA ASN A 57 3.99 14.74 -6.59
C ASN A 57 2.77 14.07 -5.94
N THR A 58 2.86 12.78 -5.66
CA THR A 58 1.76 12.02 -5.06
C THR A 58 1.60 12.34 -3.57
N TYR A 59 2.68 12.76 -2.89
CA TYR A 59 2.59 13.30 -1.54
C TYR A 59 1.76 14.58 -1.51
N GLU A 60 2.01 15.53 -2.42
CA GLU A 60 1.23 16.76 -2.53
C GLU A 60 -0.24 16.46 -2.88
N ALA A 61 -0.48 15.55 -3.81
CA ALA A 61 -1.82 15.23 -4.29
C ALA A 61 -2.70 14.50 -3.24
N ALA A 62 -2.14 13.54 -2.50
CA ALA A 62 -2.90 12.71 -1.56
C ALA A 62 -2.14 12.35 -0.28
N GLY A 63 -0.82 12.29 -0.31
CA GLY A 63 0.02 11.86 0.82
C GLY A 63 -0.20 12.70 2.08
N LYS A 64 -0.33 14.02 1.95
CA LYS A 64 -0.64 14.93 3.07
C LYS A 64 -1.98 14.59 3.73
N THR A 65 -2.94 14.14 2.96
CA THR A 65 -4.24 13.72 3.50
C THR A 65 -4.10 12.40 4.25
N VAL A 66 -3.37 11.44 3.70
CA VAL A 66 -3.08 10.16 4.37
C VAL A 66 -2.34 10.39 5.69
N GLU A 67 -1.31 11.25 5.69
CA GLU A 67 -0.54 11.60 6.90
C GLU A 67 -1.44 12.18 8.01
N ARG A 68 -2.39 13.04 7.66
CA ARG A 68 -3.35 13.58 8.64
C ARG A 68 -4.32 12.53 9.18
N LEU A 69 -4.67 11.54 8.36
CA LEU A 69 -5.64 10.51 8.72
C LEU A 69 -5.03 9.36 9.54
N VAL A 70 -3.71 9.21 9.52
CA VAL A 70 -2.99 8.12 10.19
C VAL A 70 -1.96 8.70 11.17
N PRO A 71 -2.33 8.93 12.43
CA PRO A 71 -1.39 9.44 13.44
C PRO A 71 -0.19 8.51 13.61
N GLY A 72 1.01 9.08 13.68
CA GLY A 72 2.24 8.30 13.84
C GLY A 72 2.78 7.64 12.58
N LEU A 73 2.19 7.95 11.41
CA LEU A 73 2.63 7.45 10.11
C LEU A 73 4.08 7.85 9.83
N LYS A 74 4.93 6.85 9.55
CA LYS A 74 6.26 7.07 8.98
C LYS A 74 6.12 7.29 7.48
N LYS A 75 7.02 8.04 6.86
CA LYS A 75 6.92 8.34 5.42
C LYS A 75 8.25 8.25 4.69
N ALA A 76 8.22 7.63 3.53
CA ALA A 76 9.27 7.63 2.53
C ALA A 76 8.76 8.41 1.31
N VAL A 77 9.22 9.63 1.15
CA VAL A 77 8.89 10.50 0.02
C VAL A 77 10.05 10.45 -0.95
N LEU A 78 9.82 9.86 -2.11
CA LEU A 78 10.84 9.63 -3.12
C LEU A 78 10.91 10.83 -4.08
N ASP A 79 12.10 11.06 -4.64
CA ASP A 79 12.27 12.01 -5.75
C ASP A 79 11.56 11.46 -6.99
N PRO A 80 10.64 12.20 -7.61
CA PRO A 80 9.92 11.75 -8.80
C PRO A 80 10.78 11.71 -10.06
N GLU A 81 11.96 12.38 -10.05
CA GLU A 81 12.80 12.45 -11.22
C GLU A 81 13.39 11.09 -11.58
N ASN A 82 13.06 10.60 -12.78
CA ASN A 82 13.47 9.28 -13.29
C ASN A 82 13.11 8.10 -12.37
N LEU A 83 12.07 8.22 -11.56
CA LEU A 83 11.61 7.17 -10.67
C LEU A 83 10.91 6.07 -11.47
N HIS A 84 11.50 4.89 -11.47
CA HIS A 84 10.96 3.68 -12.09
C HIS A 84 10.94 2.53 -11.09
N ALA A 85 10.07 1.54 -11.32
CA ALA A 85 10.01 0.32 -10.53
C ALA A 85 11.13 -0.67 -10.95
N ASN A 86 12.37 -0.24 -10.76
CA ASN A 86 13.60 -0.98 -11.04
C ASN A 86 14.51 -0.96 -9.80
N GLU A 87 15.71 -1.48 -9.93
CA GLU A 87 16.71 -1.54 -8.85
C GLU A 87 16.95 -0.16 -8.22
N HIS A 88 17.04 0.88 -9.03
CA HIS A 88 17.28 2.24 -8.55
C HIS A 88 16.11 2.75 -7.68
N GLY A 89 14.87 2.58 -8.13
CA GLY A 89 13.68 2.96 -7.35
C GLY A 89 13.53 2.15 -6.05
N VAL A 90 13.85 0.86 -6.11
CA VAL A 90 13.87 -0.01 -4.93
C VAL A 90 14.93 0.45 -3.92
N GLU A 91 16.17 0.74 -4.37
CA GLU A 91 17.23 1.24 -3.50
C GLU A 91 16.92 2.62 -2.91
N ALA A 92 16.27 3.50 -3.68
CA ALA A 92 15.83 4.79 -3.18
C ALA A 92 14.85 4.66 -2.01
N ALA A 93 13.87 3.78 -2.10
CA ALA A 93 12.94 3.50 -1.01
C ALA A 93 13.64 2.78 0.16
N GLN A 94 14.55 1.84 -0.12
CA GLN A 94 15.28 1.08 0.90
C GLN A 94 16.01 1.99 1.89
N LYS A 95 16.65 3.07 1.39
CA LYS A 95 17.38 4.04 2.22
C LYS A 95 16.52 4.68 3.31
N TYR A 96 15.23 4.93 3.00
CA TYR A 96 14.28 5.43 4.00
C TYR A 96 13.87 4.32 4.97
N LEU A 97 13.52 3.15 4.43
CA LEU A 97 12.99 2.05 5.22
C LEU A 97 14.00 1.50 6.24
N ASP A 98 15.29 1.52 5.94
CA ASP A 98 16.36 1.05 6.84
C ASP A 98 16.50 1.91 8.10
N GLN A 99 16.08 3.17 8.04
CA GLN A 99 16.11 4.11 9.15
C GLN A 99 14.85 4.04 10.04
N MET A 100 13.82 3.30 9.62
CA MET A 100 12.52 3.34 10.28
C MET A 100 12.30 2.23 11.32
N GLY A 101 13.22 1.27 11.41
CA GLY A 101 13.08 0.12 12.31
C GLY A 101 11.99 -0.86 11.89
N GLU A 102 11.29 -1.43 12.84
CA GLU A 102 10.19 -2.36 12.55
C GLU A 102 9.01 -1.65 11.89
N LEU A 103 8.41 -2.34 10.93
CA LEU A 103 7.26 -1.89 10.17
C LEU A 103 6.23 -3.02 10.07
N ASP A 104 4.95 -2.69 10.26
CA ASP A 104 3.84 -3.65 10.28
C ASP A 104 2.98 -3.58 9.01
N LEU A 105 2.84 -2.38 8.46
CA LEU A 105 1.96 -2.09 7.34
C LEU A 105 2.59 -1.06 6.42
N MET A 106 2.40 -1.24 5.12
CA MET A 106 2.85 -0.30 4.10
C MET A 106 1.65 0.26 3.34
N ILE A 107 1.60 1.58 3.20
CA ILE A 107 0.59 2.30 2.42
C ILE A 107 1.30 2.89 1.20
N ALA A 108 0.94 2.44 0.01
CA ALA A 108 1.42 2.99 -1.25
C ALA A 108 0.48 4.12 -1.71
N VAL A 109 1.01 5.33 -1.86
CA VAL A 109 0.26 6.48 -2.35
C VAL A 109 0.86 6.92 -3.67
N GLY A 110 0.21 6.56 -4.78
CA GLY A 110 0.73 6.87 -6.11
C GLY A 110 0.24 5.95 -7.20
N SER A 111 0.94 5.95 -8.31
CA SER A 111 0.67 5.12 -9.48
C SER A 111 1.36 3.75 -9.41
N GLY A 112 1.38 3.02 -10.53
CA GLY A 112 1.97 1.68 -10.63
C GLY A 112 3.41 1.60 -10.13
N THR A 113 4.26 2.59 -10.44
CA THR A 113 5.65 2.63 -9.99
C THR A 113 5.77 2.55 -8.46
N ILE A 114 5.05 3.43 -7.75
CA ILE A 114 5.04 3.44 -6.27
C ILE A 114 4.48 2.13 -5.72
N HIS A 115 3.47 1.59 -6.38
CA HIS A 115 2.88 0.30 -6.04
C HIS A 115 3.87 -0.85 -6.10
N ASP A 116 4.57 -0.97 -7.23
CA ASP A 116 5.47 -2.09 -7.47
C ASP A 116 6.68 -2.00 -6.53
N ILE A 117 7.23 -0.80 -6.29
CA ILE A 117 8.27 -0.58 -5.28
C ILE A 117 7.78 -0.99 -3.88
N SER A 118 6.58 -0.56 -3.51
CA SER A 118 6.01 -0.87 -2.19
C SER A 118 5.75 -2.37 -2.03
N ARG A 119 5.22 -3.04 -3.05
CA ARG A 119 4.98 -4.49 -3.03
C ARG A 119 6.27 -5.29 -2.93
N TYR A 120 7.32 -4.86 -3.65
CA TYR A 120 8.63 -5.48 -3.57
C TYR A 120 9.15 -5.44 -2.12
N HIS A 121 9.17 -4.28 -1.49
CA HIS A 121 9.65 -4.14 -0.11
C HIS A 121 8.78 -4.89 0.90
N ALA A 122 7.47 -4.87 0.73
CA ALA A 122 6.57 -5.65 1.58
C ALA A 122 6.85 -7.14 1.49
N TYR A 123 7.26 -7.63 0.32
CA TYR A 123 7.63 -9.03 0.11
C TYR A 123 9.00 -9.35 0.72
N GLU A 124 10.03 -8.56 0.43
CA GLU A 124 11.41 -8.80 0.88
C GLU A 124 11.59 -8.67 2.39
N LYS A 125 11.05 -7.61 2.99
CA LYS A 125 11.19 -7.37 4.44
C LYS A 125 10.44 -8.39 5.28
N LYS A 126 9.86 -9.43 4.64
CA LYS A 126 9.12 -10.49 5.32
C LYS A 126 8.43 -9.90 6.56
N PHE A 127 7.42 -9.08 6.42
CA PHE A 127 6.55 -8.71 7.51
C PHE A 127 5.88 -9.99 8.09
N LEU A 128 6.70 -10.99 8.45
CA LEU A 128 6.40 -12.40 8.62
C LEU A 128 5.93 -12.79 10.01
N SER A 129 5.81 -11.85 10.93
CA SER A 129 5.40 -12.17 12.29
C SER A 129 3.88 -12.19 12.50
N SER A 130 3.10 -11.83 11.49
CA SER A 130 1.64 -11.96 11.59
C SER A 130 1.19 -13.37 11.16
N PRO A 131 0.32 -14.06 11.94
CA PRO A 131 -0.31 -15.31 11.54
C PRO A 131 -1.17 -15.17 10.28
N TYR A 132 -1.48 -13.95 9.87
CA TYR A 132 -2.10 -13.62 8.60
C TYR A 132 -1.04 -13.52 7.52
N ARG A 133 -0.78 -14.62 6.83
CA ARG A 133 0.24 -14.80 5.77
C ARG A 133 0.12 -13.88 4.55
N ARG A 134 -0.74 -12.88 4.53
CA ARG A 134 -1.03 -12.01 3.37
C ARG A 134 -1.00 -10.58 3.82
N ARG A 135 -0.06 -9.84 3.28
CA ARG A 135 0.23 -8.49 3.74
C ARG A 135 -0.48 -7.47 2.91
N PRO A 136 -1.11 -6.56 3.58
CA PRO A 136 -1.75 -5.48 2.86
C PRO A 136 -0.72 -4.41 2.49
N VAL A 137 -0.45 -4.29 1.22
CA VAL A 137 -0.07 -3.02 0.63
C VAL A 137 -1.38 -2.31 0.32
N TRP A 138 -1.70 -1.28 1.07
CA TRP A 138 -2.83 -0.42 0.75
C TRP A 138 -2.45 0.53 -0.36
N THR A 139 -3.31 0.60 -1.35
CA THR A 139 -3.15 1.45 -2.50
C THR A 139 -4.11 2.61 -2.44
N VAL A 140 -3.57 3.80 -2.45
CA VAL A 140 -4.31 5.01 -2.77
C VAL A 140 -3.92 5.41 -4.20
N LEU A 141 -4.77 5.07 -5.16
CA LEU A 141 -4.68 5.62 -6.52
C LEU A 141 -5.42 6.97 -6.52
N TYR A 142 -4.72 8.01 -6.92
CA TYR A 142 -5.33 9.30 -7.17
C TYR A 142 -5.70 9.37 -8.65
N PRO A 143 -6.99 9.55 -9.02
CA PRO A 143 -7.33 9.85 -10.40
C PRO A 143 -6.76 11.23 -10.76
N GLN A 144 -6.00 11.29 -11.84
CA GLN A 144 -5.59 12.54 -12.47
C GLN A 144 -6.80 13.29 -13.00
#